data_c7a0315660ed2d80ff3d306ad821a720
#
_entry.id   c7a0315660ed2d80ff3d306ad821a720
#
_cell.length_a   1.000
_cell.length_b   1.000
_cell.length_c   1.000
_cell.angle_alpha   90.00
_cell.angle_beta   90.00
_cell.angle_gamma   90.00
#
_symmetry.space_group_name_H-M   'P 1'
#
loop_
_entity.id
_entity.type
_entity.pdbx_description
1 polymer ?
#
loop_
_entity_poly.entity_id
_entity_poly.type
_entity_poly.pdbx_seq_one_letter_code
_entity_poly.pdbx_strand_id
1 'polypeptide(L)'
;MNAQMFDDLKTVFSIISDVKHIRCVLLCGEGKAFCSGLDVGEFAVTVQRTLSDKSCEGRMREDLFHMIKGMQNAINVVETCPVPVIAVIQGVCIGAAVDLIAACDMRYCSDDASFAIKEVDLGIVADLGVLQRYSKILSGGKLRELAFTANSVNGQEAERTKLVDKCLPSREALIQHALSIAETISEKSDLAIRGTKAMLLHARDADVHTSLQYNALWNTSFLLNKEVLSQRATSRARAKL
;
A
#
# COMPACT_ATOMS: atom_id res chain seq x y z
N MET A 1 -11.11 -8.77 5.99
CA MET A 1 -10.47 -9.43 4.82
C MET A 1 -10.52 -10.93 5.05
N ASN A 2 -11.13 -11.67 4.16
CA ASN A 2 -11.18 -13.14 4.16
C ASN A 2 -10.19 -13.69 3.12
N ALA A 3 -10.07 -15.02 3.02
CA ALA A 3 -9.15 -15.68 2.07
C ALA A 3 -9.41 -15.27 0.62
N GLN A 4 -10.69 -15.17 0.22
CA GLN A 4 -11.07 -14.75 -1.12
C GLN A 4 -10.57 -13.33 -1.44
N MET A 5 -10.67 -12.40 -0.51
CA MET A 5 -10.19 -11.02 -0.69
C MET A 5 -8.68 -10.92 -0.92
N PHE A 6 -7.88 -11.78 -0.24
CA PHE A 6 -6.44 -11.87 -0.50
C PHE A 6 -6.14 -12.42 -1.90
N ASP A 7 -6.91 -13.40 -2.37
CA ASP A 7 -6.76 -13.93 -3.73
C ASP A 7 -7.23 -12.94 -4.80
N ASP A 8 -8.32 -12.21 -4.54
CA ASP A 8 -8.82 -11.15 -5.42
C ASP A 8 -7.81 -10.02 -5.56
N LEU A 9 -7.15 -9.59 -4.47
CA LEU A 9 -6.07 -8.59 -4.52
C LEU A 9 -4.95 -9.03 -5.48
N LYS A 10 -4.46 -10.27 -5.35
CA LYS A 10 -3.42 -10.80 -6.24
C LYS A 10 -3.88 -10.78 -7.70
N THR A 11 -5.11 -11.23 -7.95
CA THR A 11 -5.68 -11.31 -9.29
C THR A 11 -5.85 -9.93 -9.91
N VAL A 12 -6.49 -9.00 -9.18
CA VAL A 12 -6.77 -7.64 -9.66
C VAL A 12 -5.47 -6.87 -9.94
N PHE A 13 -4.49 -6.93 -9.02
CA PHE A 13 -3.22 -6.24 -9.21
C PHE A 13 -2.34 -6.87 -10.29
N SER A 14 -2.46 -8.19 -10.55
CA SER A 14 -1.86 -8.81 -11.73
C SER A 14 -2.46 -8.25 -13.02
N ILE A 15 -3.79 -8.18 -13.13
CA ILE A 15 -4.46 -7.60 -14.29
C ILE A 15 -4.05 -6.12 -14.49
N ILE A 16 -4.05 -5.32 -13.41
CA ILE A 16 -3.63 -3.92 -13.47
C ILE A 16 -2.20 -3.78 -14.01
N SER A 17 -1.30 -4.68 -13.61
CA SER A 17 0.10 -4.65 -14.04
C SER A 17 0.27 -4.89 -15.54
N ASP A 18 -0.62 -5.68 -16.14
CA ASP A 18 -0.60 -6.03 -17.57
C ASP A 18 -1.29 -4.98 -18.46
N VAL A 19 -2.19 -4.16 -17.89
CA VAL A 19 -2.95 -3.15 -18.63
C VAL A 19 -2.15 -1.85 -18.78
N LYS A 20 -1.69 -1.56 -20.00
CA LYS A 20 -0.77 -0.44 -20.27
C LYS A 20 -1.37 0.97 -20.12
N HIS A 21 -2.68 1.12 -20.15
CA HIS A 21 -3.31 2.46 -20.05
C HIS A 21 -3.71 2.84 -18.62
N ILE A 22 -3.57 1.96 -17.66
CA ILE A 22 -3.77 2.32 -16.25
C ILE A 22 -2.59 3.17 -15.81
N ARG A 23 -2.88 4.35 -15.25
CA ARG A 23 -1.90 5.36 -14.86
C ARG A 23 -1.76 5.50 -13.35
N CYS A 24 -2.84 5.24 -12.63
CA CYS A 24 -2.95 5.33 -11.19
C CYS A 24 -4.10 4.45 -10.71
N VAL A 25 -4.01 3.92 -9.51
CA VAL A 25 -5.05 3.12 -8.87
C VAL A 25 -5.56 3.87 -7.64
N LEU A 26 -6.89 3.99 -7.51
CA LEU A 26 -7.53 4.42 -6.28
C LEU A 26 -8.07 3.18 -5.56
N LEU A 27 -7.52 2.86 -4.40
CA LEU A 27 -7.98 1.77 -3.55
C LEU A 27 -8.94 2.32 -2.50
N CYS A 28 -10.22 2.01 -2.66
CA CYS A 28 -11.30 2.54 -1.84
C CYS A 28 -12.04 1.43 -1.10
N GLY A 29 -12.57 1.73 0.08
CA GLY A 29 -13.58 0.91 0.72
C GLY A 29 -14.98 1.26 0.21
N GLU A 30 -15.83 0.26 -0.03
CA GLU A 30 -17.24 0.49 -0.30
C GLU A 30 -18.02 0.63 1.02
N GLY A 31 -19.02 1.52 1.05
CA GLY A 31 -19.86 1.73 2.24
C GLY A 31 -19.27 2.68 3.28
N LYS A 32 -19.51 2.39 4.58
CA LYS A 32 -19.19 3.29 5.70
C LYS A 32 -17.77 3.15 6.23
N ALA A 33 -17.05 2.11 5.88
CA ALA A 33 -15.72 1.80 6.37
C ALA A 33 -14.78 1.45 5.22
N PHE A 34 -13.50 1.73 5.39
CA PHE A 34 -12.47 1.26 4.45
C PHE A 34 -12.32 -0.27 4.58
N CYS A 35 -11.93 -0.73 5.77
CA CYS A 35 -11.82 -2.16 6.07
C CYS A 35 -11.60 -2.38 7.58
N SER A 36 -12.31 -3.34 8.17
CA SER A 36 -12.21 -3.71 9.59
C SER A 36 -11.13 -4.76 9.90
N GLY A 37 -10.23 -5.04 8.96
CA GLY A 37 -9.15 -5.99 9.15
C GLY A 37 -9.47 -7.42 8.73
N LEU A 38 -8.73 -8.38 9.30
CA LEU A 38 -8.86 -9.81 9.00
C LEU A 38 -10.23 -10.34 9.48
N ASP A 39 -10.82 -11.26 8.74
CA ASP A 39 -11.94 -12.07 9.23
C ASP A 39 -11.41 -13.08 10.25
N VAL A 40 -11.48 -12.67 11.52
CA VAL A 40 -10.94 -13.44 12.65
C VAL A 40 -11.64 -14.80 12.79
N GLY A 41 -12.93 -14.90 12.42
CA GLY A 41 -13.70 -16.14 12.47
C GLY A 41 -13.18 -17.15 11.45
N GLU A 42 -13.05 -16.76 10.19
CA GLU A 42 -12.50 -17.60 9.12
C GLU A 42 -11.05 -17.99 9.41
N PHE A 43 -10.24 -17.03 9.86
CA PHE A 43 -8.84 -17.28 10.24
C PHE A 43 -8.73 -18.32 11.37
N ALA A 44 -9.52 -18.18 12.44
CA ALA A 44 -9.50 -19.12 13.56
C ALA A 44 -9.88 -20.54 13.12
N VAL A 45 -10.87 -20.69 12.23
CA VAL A 45 -11.26 -21.99 11.66
C VAL A 45 -10.11 -22.60 10.85
N THR A 46 -9.42 -21.80 10.05
CA THR A 46 -8.28 -22.25 9.23
C THR A 46 -7.11 -22.69 10.11
N VAL A 47 -6.75 -21.90 11.12
CA VAL A 47 -5.71 -22.26 12.10
C VAL A 47 -6.08 -23.53 12.85
N GLN A 48 -7.33 -23.65 13.31
CA GLN A 48 -7.79 -24.85 14.02
C GLN A 48 -7.73 -26.10 13.14
N ARG A 49 -8.10 -26.00 11.86
CA ARG A 49 -7.98 -27.10 10.89
C ARG A 49 -6.52 -27.52 10.73
N THR A 50 -5.61 -26.59 10.53
CA THR A 50 -4.17 -26.85 10.43
C THR A 50 -3.63 -27.54 11.71
N LEU A 51 -4.04 -27.06 12.89
CA LEU A 51 -3.64 -27.65 14.17
C LEU A 51 -4.28 -29.03 14.44
N SER A 52 -5.38 -29.37 13.78
CA SER A 52 -6.06 -30.66 13.92
C SER A 52 -5.37 -31.77 13.13
N ASP A 53 -4.53 -31.45 12.18
CA ASP A 53 -3.71 -32.43 11.46
C ASP A 53 -2.60 -32.97 12.38
N LYS A 54 -2.87 -34.13 13.02
CA LYS A 54 -1.97 -34.77 13.97
C LYS A 54 -0.76 -35.46 13.31
N SER A 55 -0.58 -35.35 12.00
CA SER A 55 0.39 -36.14 11.26
C SER A 55 1.85 -35.73 11.55
N CYS A 56 2.14 -34.43 11.68
CA CYS A 56 3.48 -33.93 11.95
C CYS A 56 3.45 -32.45 12.36
N GLU A 57 3.95 -32.13 13.53
CA GLU A 57 4.05 -30.74 14.03
C GLU A 57 4.88 -29.81 13.11
N GLY A 58 5.92 -30.35 12.49
CA GLY A 58 6.74 -29.62 11.52
C GLY A 58 5.93 -29.20 10.28
N ARG A 59 5.09 -30.08 9.74
CA ARG A 59 4.22 -29.75 8.60
C ARG A 59 3.17 -28.71 8.95
N MET A 60 2.55 -28.81 10.14
CA MET A 60 1.61 -27.77 10.60
C MET A 60 2.26 -26.38 10.63
N ARG A 61 3.49 -26.29 11.10
CA ARG A 61 4.24 -25.01 11.13
C ARG A 61 4.60 -24.52 9.74
N GLU A 62 4.93 -25.43 8.83
CA GLU A 62 5.20 -25.12 7.43
C GLU A 62 3.94 -24.57 6.73
N ASP A 63 2.77 -25.21 6.94
CA ASP A 63 1.49 -24.77 6.40
C ASP A 63 1.09 -23.39 6.92
N LEU A 64 1.26 -23.11 8.22
CA LEU A 64 1.06 -21.78 8.80
C LEU A 64 2.00 -20.75 8.19
N PHE A 65 3.27 -21.09 8.02
CA PHE A 65 4.24 -20.22 7.36
C PHE A 65 3.80 -19.88 5.92
N HIS A 66 3.40 -20.88 5.13
CA HIS A 66 2.92 -20.65 3.76
C HIS A 66 1.64 -19.84 3.70
N MET A 67 0.72 -20.04 4.65
CA MET A 67 -0.50 -19.22 4.75
C MET A 67 -0.15 -17.74 5.01
N ILE A 68 0.71 -17.46 5.99
CA ILE A 68 1.16 -16.08 6.27
C ILE A 68 1.87 -15.49 5.05
N LYS A 69 2.77 -16.25 4.42
CA LYS A 69 3.46 -15.81 3.19
C LYS A 69 2.49 -15.51 2.04
N GLY A 70 1.41 -16.31 1.92
CA GLY A 70 0.35 -16.09 0.94
C GLY A 70 -0.37 -14.75 1.15
N MET A 71 -0.71 -14.41 2.40
CA MET A 71 -1.31 -13.13 2.76
C MET A 71 -0.32 -11.96 2.59
N GLN A 72 0.95 -12.12 3.00
CA GLN A 72 2.00 -11.12 2.73
C GLN A 72 2.14 -10.83 1.25
N ASN A 73 2.13 -11.85 0.40
CA ASN A 73 2.23 -11.69 -1.05
C ASN A 73 1.02 -10.92 -1.61
N ALA A 74 -0.17 -11.14 -1.07
CA ALA A 74 -1.37 -10.39 -1.48
C ALA A 74 -1.32 -8.89 -1.10
N ILE A 75 -0.62 -8.53 -0.03
CA ILE A 75 -0.34 -7.13 0.31
C ILE A 75 0.82 -6.60 -0.56
N ASN A 76 1.86 -7.40 -0.78
CA ASN A 76 3.03 -6.98 -1.54
C ASN A 76 2.72 -6.61 -3.00
N VAL A 77 1.73 -7.25 -3.65
CA VAL A 77 1.36 -6.90 -5.04
C VAL A 77 0.83 -5.48 -5.16
N VAL A 78 0.26 -4.89 -4.09
CA VAL A 78 -0.15 -3.50 -4.05
C VAL A 78 1.07 -2.58 -4.09
N GLU A 79 2.09 -2.87 -3.30
CA GLU A 79 3.34 -2.11 -3.24
C GLU A 79 4.12 -2.23 -4.55
N THR A 80 4.23 -3.45 -5.10
CA THR A 80 4.99 -3.71 -6.33
C THR A 80 4.21 -3.41 -7.62
N CYS A 81 2.96 -2.97 -7.52
CA CYS A 81 2.19 -2.48 -8.66
C CYS A 81 3.00 -1.43 -9.42
N PRO A 82 3.14 -1.57 -10.76
CA PRO A 82 4.02 -0.67 -11.51
C PRO A 82 3.52 0.78 -11.60
N VAL A 83 2.25 1.02 -11.31
CA VAL A 83 1.66 2.36 -11.27
C VAL A 83 1.38 2.79 -9.82
N PRO A 84 1.31 4.11 -9.54
CA PRO A 84 0.97 4.59 -8.20
C PRO A 84 -0.38 4.07 -7.71
N VAL A 85 -0.43 3.71 -6.43
CA VAL A 85 -1.64 3.29 -5.72
C VAL A 85 -1.93 4.27 -4.60
N ILE A 86 -3.12 4.85 -4.60
CA ILE A 86 -3.61 5.81 -3.61
C ILE A 86 -4.68 5.12 -2.76
N ALA A 87 -4.45 5.01 -1.46
CA ALA A 87 -5.49 4.59 -0.52
C ALA A 87 -6.42 5.76 -0.21
N VAL A 88 -7.73 5.55 -0.37
CA VAL A 88 -8.82 6.51 -0.12
C VAL A 88 -9.65 5.97 1.04
N ILE A 89 -9.43 6.51 2.25
CA ILE A 89 -9.79 5.86 3.50
C ILE A 89 -10.89 6.65 4.21
N GLN A 90 -12.08 6.06 4.35
CA GLN A 90 -13.16 6.58 5.18
C GLN A 90 -13.48 5.60 6.32
N GLY A 91 -13.95 6.12 7.44
CA GLY A 91 -14.38 5.32 8.59
C GLY A 91 -13.28 4.39 9.11
N VAL A 92 -13.63 3.16 9.42
CA VAL A 92 -12.74 2.21 10.10
C VAL A 92 -11.68 1.64 9.16
N CYS A 93 -10.40 1.66 9.61
CA CYS A 93 -9.23 1.03 8.97
C CYS A 93 -8.37 0.37 10.06
N ILE A 94 -8.50 -0.95 10.28
CA ILE A 94 -7.98 -1.66 11.45
C ILE A 94 -7.23 -2.94 11.05
N GLY A 95 -6.15 -3.26 11.78
CA GLY A 95 -5.38 -4.50 11.63
C GLY A 95 -4.85 -4.69 10.20
N ALA A 96 -5.14 -5.81 9.55
CA ALA A 96 -4.70 -6.09 8.16
C ALA A 96 -5.05 -4.98 7.15
N ALA A 97 -6.05 -4.13 7.44
CA ALA A 97 -6.33 -2.96 6.61
C ALA A 97 -5.22 -1.90 6.72
N VAL A 98 -4.59 -1.77 7.89
CA VAL A 98 -3.46 -0.86 8.09
C VAL A 98 -2.21 -1.39 7.37
N ASP A 99 -2.01 -2.73 7.33
CA ASP A 99 -0.98 -3.35 6.48
C ASP A 99 -1.20 -3.04 5.00
N LEU A 100 -2.45 -3.12 4.55
CA LEU A 100 -2.81 -2.86 3.15
C LEU A 100 -2.53 -1.41 2.75
N ILE A 101 -2.95 -0.43 3.56
CA ILE A 101 -2.68 0.97 3.25
C ILE A 101 -1.20 1.34 3.39
N ALA A 102 -0.46 0.65 4.25
CA ALA A 102 0.99 0.82 4.37
C ALA A 102 1.73 0.42 3.08
N ALA A 103 1.16 -0.47 2.28
CA ALA A 103 1.69 -0.90 0.97
C ALA A 103 1.32 0.06 -0.18
N CYS A 104 0.41 1.01 0.03
CA CYS A 104 0.07 2.03 -0.97
C CYS A 104 1.13 3.13 -1.02
N ASP A 105 1.25 3.80 -2.17
CA ASP A 105 2.19 4.91 -2.35
C ASP A 105 1.75 6.17 -1.59
N MET A 106 0.45 6.47 -1.63
CA MET A 106 -0.17 7.62 -0.94
C MET A 106 -1.42 7.18 -0.18
N ARG A 107 -1.72 7.87 0.91
CA ARG A 107 -2.84 7.58 1.82
C ARG A 107 -3.55 8.86 2.18
N TYR A 108 -4.81 8.98 1.79
CA TYR A 108 -5.68 10.09 2.15
C TYR A 108 -6.87 9.57 2.94
N CYS A 109 -7.32 10.31 3.94
CA CYS A 109 -8.47 9.90 4.73
C CYS A 109 -9.49 11.03 4.90
N SER A 110 -10.72 10.67 5.25
CA SER A 110 -11.73 11.61 5.75
C SER A 110 -11.62 11.80 7.27
N ASP A 111 -12.21 12.87 7.78
CA ASP A 111 -12.14 13.23 9.21
C ASP A 111 -12.79 12.18 10.13
N ASP A 112 -13.76 11.42 9.63
CA ASP A 112 -14.38 10.29 10.32
C ASP A 112 -13.54 9.01 10.35
N ALA A 113 -12.33 9.03 9.73
CA ALA A 113 -11.47 7.85 9.70
C ALA A 113 -10.86 7.53 11.06
N SER A 114 -10.75 6.22 11.35
CA SER A 114 -10.15 5.70 12.58
C SER A 114 -9.20 4.55 12.24
N PHE A 115 -8.00 4.59 12.80
CA PHE A 115 -6.93 3.64 12.52
C PHE A 115 -6.45 2.94 13.79
N ALA A 116 -6.20 1.62 13.73
CA ALA A 116 -5.60 0.90 14.84
C ALA A 116 -4.81 -0.33 14.35
N ILE A 117 -3.64 -0.57 14.94
CA ILE A 117 -2.86 -1.79 14.79
C ILE A 117 -3.30 -2.73 15.90
N LYS A 118 -4.17 -3.71 15.59
CA LYS A 118 -4.94 -4.48 16.58
C LYS A 118 -4.41 -5.87 16.91
N GLU A 119 -3.34 -6.28 16.31
CA GLU A 119 -2.82 -7.65 16.36
C GLU A 119 -2.44 -8.06 17.77
N VAL A 120 -1.89 -7.16 18.58
CA VAL A 120 -1.51 -7.46 19.99
C VAL A 120 -2.73 -7.73 20.89
N ASP A 121 -3.90 -7.17 20.57
CA ASP A 121 -5.17 -7.50 21.27
C ASP A 121 -5.59 -8.95 21.01
N LEU A 122 -5.13 -9.55 19.91
CA LEU A 122 -5.34 -10.95 19.54
C LEU A 122 -4.21 -11.87 20.03
N GLY A 123 -3.19 -11.33 20.71
CA GLY A 123 -2.03 -12.07 21.18
C GLY A 123 -1.06 -12.48 20.07
N ILE A 124 -1.10 -11.81 18.92
CA ILE A 124 -0.20 -12.07 17.77
C ILE A 124 0.61 -10.82 17.41
N VAL A 125 1.68 -11.02 16.68
CA VAL A 125 2.48 -9.93 16.09
C VAL A 125 1.83 -9.54 14.76
N ALA A 126 1.77 -8.24 14.44
CA ALA A 126 1.38 -7.77 13.11
C ALA A 126 2.41 -8.27 12.08
N ASP A 127 1.98 -9.14 11.17
CA ASP A 127 2.86 -9.93 10.31
C ASP A 127 2.64 -9.72 8.80
N LEU A 128 1.73 -8.82 8.40
CA LEU A 128 1.44 -8.56 6.99
C LEU A 128 2.19 -7.34 6.42
N GLY A 129 2.99 -6.65 7.25
CA GLY A 129 3.95 -5.66 6.78
C GLY A 129 3.82 -4.25 7.33
N VAL A 130 2.84 -3.96 8.21
CA VAL A 130 2.65 -2.65 8.84
C VAL A 130 3.91 -2.20 9.60
N LEU A 131 4.51 -3.09 10.39
CA LEU A 131 5.69 -2.78 11.20
C LEU A 131 6.92 -2.48 10.32
N GLN A 132 7.09 -3.22 9.23
CA GLN A 132 8.21 -3.08 8.31
C GLN A 132 8.09 -1.80 7.47
N ARG A 133 6.88 -1.45 7.00
CA ARG A 133 6.65 -0.30 6.14
C ARG A 133 6.59 1.01 6.91
N TYR A 134 5.77 1.04 7.97
CA TYR A 134 5.64 2.27 8.77
C TYR A 134 6.87 2.60 9.60
N SER A 135 7.79 1.66 9.87
CA SER A 135 9.09 1.97 10.48
C SER A 135 9.96 2.91 9.62
N LYS A 136 9.66 3.00 8.32
CA LYS A 136 10.33 3.91 7.36
C LYS A 136 9.63 5.27 7.22
N ILE A 137 8.42 5.42 7.78
CA ILE A 137 7.54 6.59 7.57
C ILE A 137 7.26 7.32 8.87
N LEU A 138 6.84 6.60 9.91
CA LEU A 138 6.50 7.16 11.22
C LEU A 138 7.76 7.33 12.10
N SER A 139 7.67 8.23 13.07
CA SER A 139 8.67 8.23 14.13
C SER A 139 8.65 6.89 14.88
N GLY A 140 9.83 6.38 15.25
CA GLY A 140 9.93 5.09 15.90
C GLY A 140 9.15 5.00 17.22
N GLY A 141 9.01 6.11 17.97
CA GLY A 141 8.19 6.18 19.18
C GLY A 141 6.70 6.03 18.90
N LYS A 142 6.18 6.73 17.88
CA LYS A 142 4.75 6.68 17.57
C LYS A 142 4.30 5.32 17.02
N LEU A 143 5.11 4.72 16.16
CA LEU A 143 4.80 3.36 15.68
C LEU A 143 4.76 2.35 16.81
N ARG A 144 5.73 2.42 17.75
CA ARG A 144 5.76 1.53 18.93
C ARG A 144 4.54 1.75 19.83
N GLU A 145 4.17 3.01 20.09
CA GLU A 145 2.96 3.33 20.85
C GLU A 145 1.73 2.65 20.24
N LEU A 146 1.49 2.87 18.94
CA LEU A 146 0.35 2.30 18.24
C LEU A 146 0.37 0.75 18.24
N ALA A 147 1.54 0.16 17.95
CA ALA A 147 1.67 -1.29 17.85
C ALA A 147 1.60 -2.01 19.22
N PHE A 148 2.06 -1.37 20.30
CA PHE A 148 2.06 -2.00 21.62
C PHE A 148 0.76 -1.78 22.40
N THR A 149 0.08 -0.67 22.16
CA THR A 149 -1.15 -0.33 22.90
C THR A 149 -2.41 -0.69 22.15
N ALA A 150 -2.32 -0.96 20.84
CA ALA A 150 -3.48 -1.12 19.95
C ALA A 150 -4.51 0.03 20.03
N ASN A 151 -4.08 1.20 20.51
CA ASN A 151 -4.94 2.38 20.61
C ASN A 151 -5.32 2.88 19.21
N SER A 152 -6.57 3.36 19.11
CA SER A 152 -7.04 3.97 17.88
C SER A 152 -6.62 5.44 17.81
N VAL A 153 -6.32 5.89 16.57
CA VAL A 153 -6.11 7.30 16.26
C VAL A 153 -7.10 7.75 15.19
N ASN A 154 -7.58 8.99 15.29
CA ASN A 154 -8.47 9.58 14.29
C ASN A 154 -7.71 10.11 13.07
N GLY A 155 -8.44 10.57 12.04
CA GLY A 155 -7.85 11.05 10.78
C GLY A 155 -6.87 12.21 10.96
N GLN A 156 -7.18 13.17 11.83
CA GLN A 156 -6.32 14.34 12.09
C GLN A 156 -5.01 13.94 12.79
N GLU A 157 -5.09 13.05 13.78
CA GLU A 157 -3.91 12.51 14.45
C GLU A 157 -3.08 11.63 13.48
N ALA A 158 -3.74 10.87 12.60
CA ALA A 158 -3.09 10.07 11.58
C ALA A 158 -2.30 10.95 10.59
N GLU A 159 -2.83 12.11 10.16
CA GLU A 159 -2.10 13.09 9.35
C GLU A 159 -0.94 13.69 10.12
N ARG A 160 -1.16 14.13 11.35
CA ARG A 160 -0.13 14.74 12.19
C ARG A 160 1.06 13.81 12.41
N THR A 161 0.81 12.51 12.55
CA THR A 161 1.84 11.49 12.78
C THR A 161 2.41 10.89 11.51
N LYS A 162 1.91 11.27 10.33
CA LYS A 162 2.29 10.74 9.01
C LYS A 162 1.87 9.29 8.76
N LEU A 163 0.89 8.79 9.50
CA LEU A 163 0.25 7.52 9.17
C LEU A 163 -0.55 7.64 7.86
N VAL A 164 -1.14 8.82 7.63
CA VAL A 164 -1.68 9.23 6.33
C VAL A 164 -1.05 10.55 5.89
N ASP A 165 -1.12 10.82 4.59
CA ASP A 165 -0.50 12.01 3.99
C ASP A 165 -1.40 13.25 4.17
N LYS A 166 -2.73 13.07 4.19
CA LYS A 166 -3.69 14.15 4.40
C LYS A 166 -5.04 13.65 4.92
N CYS A 167 -5.65 14.43 5.82
CA CYS A 167 -7.01 14.26 6.30
C CYS A 167 -7.92 15.33 5.69
N LEU A 168 -9.05 14.93 5.14
CA LEU A 168 -10.02 15.79 4.46
C LEU A 168 -11.31 15.88 5.28
N PRO A 169 -12.05 17.00 5.20
CA PRO A 169 -13.19 17.25 6.10
C PRO A 169 -14.41 16.34 5.83
N SER A 170 -14.49 15.69 4.67
CA SER A 170 -15.59 14.79 4.32
C SER A 170 -15.15 13.73 3.30
N ARG A 171 -15.98 12.70 3.11
CA ARG A 171 -15.76 11.67 2.09
C ARG A 171 -15.76 12.26 0.69
N GLU A 172 -16.63 13.23 0.40
CA GLU A 172 -16.68 13.89 -0.92
C GLU A 172 -15.40 14.66 -1.19
N ALA A 173 -14.91 15.44 -0.21
CA ALA A 173 -13.65 16.17 -0.31
C ALA A 173 -12.46 15.19 -0.48
N LEU A 174 -12.48 14.06 0.22
CA LEU A 174 -11.48 13.00 0.08
C LEU A 174 -11.43 12.43 -1.33
N ILE A 175 -12.58 12.03 -1.89
CA ILE A 175 -12.67 11.48 -3.25
C ILE A 175 -12.20 12.52 -4.27
N GLN A 176 -12.68 13.76 -4.18
CA GLN A 176 -12.27 14.85 -5.08
C GLN A 176 -10.75 15.10 -5.04
N HIS A 177 -10.16 15.10 -3.84
CA HIS A 177 -8.73 15.26 -3.69
C HIS A 177 -7.95 14.10 -4.34
N ALA A 178 -8.34 12.85 -4.06
CA ALA A 178 -7.69 11.67 -4.62
C ALA A 178 -7.78 11.63 -6.15
N LEU A 179 -8.95 11.96 -6.72
CA LEU A 179 -9.15 12.08 -8.16
C LEU A 179 -8.26 13.16 -8.77
N SER A 180 -8.18 14.35 -8.18
CA SER A 180 -7.32 15.44 -8.65
C SER A 180 -5.83 15.04 -8.69
N ILE A 181 -5.35 14.29 -7.70
CA ILE A 181 -3.98 13.76 -7.70
C ILE A 181 -3.80 12.71 -8.80
N ALA A 182 -4.76 11.77 -8.95
CA ALA A 182 -4.71 10.75 -9.99
C ALA A 182 -4.75 11.35 -11.41
N GLU A 183 -5.55 12.37 -11.65
CA GLU A 183 -5.59 13.14 -12.90
C GLU A 183 -4.23 13.77 -13.19
N THR A 184 -3.65 14.46 -12.21
CA THR A 184 -2.32 15.07 -12.34
C THR A 184 -1.25 14.02 -12.69
N ILE A 185 -1.30 12.83 -12.08
CA ILE A 185 -0.40 11.72 -12.40
C ILE A 185 -0.65 11.21 -13.82
N SER A 186 -1.90 11.09 -14.23
CA SER A 186 -2.28 10.57 -15.56
C SER A 186 -1.78 11.41 -16.73
N GLU A 187 -1.55 12.71 -16.51
CA GLU A 187 -0.98 13.62 -17.49
C GLU A 187 0.54 13.46 -17.69
N LYS A 188 1.23 12.75 -16.82
CA LYS A 188 2.69 12.58 -16.89
C LYS A 188 3.05 11.39 -17.79
N SER A 189 4.32 11.28 -18.17
CA SER A 189 4.84 10.11 -18.90
C SER A 189 4.69 8.84 -18.09
N ASP A 190 4.10 7.81 -18.69
CA ASP A 190 3.93 6.49 -18.07
C ASP A 190 5.26 5.90 -17.62
N LEU A 191 6.23 5.87 -18.53
CA LEU A 191 7.55 5.35 -18.24
C LEU A 191 8.26 6.11 -17.11
N ALA A 192 8.08 7.43 -17.06
CA ALA A 192 8.68 8.24 -16.00
C ALA A 192 8.03 7.97 -14.65
N ILE A 193 6.70 7.83 -14.56
CA ILE A 193 5.98 7.50 -13.33
C ILE A 193 6.37 6.11 -12.83
N ARG A 194 6.32 5.08 -13.70
CA ARG A 194 6.73 3.71 -13.36
C ARG A 194 8.19 3.64 -12.89
N GLY A 195 9.08 4.32 -13.61
CA GLY A 195 10.48 4.42 -13.23
C GLY A 195 10.68 5.13 -11.89
N THR A 196 9.97 6.24 -11.65
CA THR A 196 10.03 6.95 -10.37
C THR A 196 9.58 6.06 -9.22
N LYS A 197 8.47 5.33 -9.35
CA LYS A 197 8.01 4.39 -8.33
C LYS A 197 9.05 3.29 -8.07
N ALA A 198 9.58 2.66 -9.13
CA ALA A 198 10.62 1.64 -9.00
C ALA A 198 11.87 2.17 -8.26
N MET A 199 12.30 3.41 -8.56
CA MET A 199 13.44 4.04 -7.87
C MET A 199 13.14 4.33 -6.40
N LEU A 200 11.94 4.81 -6.07
CA LEU A 200 11.54 5.08 -4.68
C LEU A 200 11.50 3.79 -3.85
N LEU A 201 10.95 2.70 -4.41
CA LEU A 201 10.96 1.40 -3.74
C LEU A 201 12.38 0.86 -3.54
N HIS A 202 13.23 0.96 -4.57
CA HIS A 202 14.64 0.54 -4.46
C HIS A 202 15.41 1.38 -3.43
N ALA A 203 15.23 2.71 -3.45
CA ALA A 203 15.91 3.63 -2.53
C ALA A 203 15.50 3.45 -1.07
N ARG A 204 14.31 2.90 -0.79
CA ARG A 204 13.86 2.61 0.55
C ARG A 204 14.70 1.53 1.24
N ASP A 205 15.19 0.56 0.48
CA ASP A 205 15.81 -0.67 1.02
C ASP A 205 17.30 -0.79 0.65
N ALA A 206 17.83 0.10 -0.22
CA ALA A 206 19.23 0.15 -0.64
C ALA A 206 19.93 1.42 -0.12
N ASP A 207 21.26 1.39 -0.05
CA ASP A 207 22.06 2.59 0.19
C ASP A 207 22.00 3.57 -1.01
N VAL A 208 22.34 4.83 -0.75
CA VAL A 208 22.25 5.90 -1.75
C VAL A 208 23.10 5.61 -2.99
N HIS A 209 24.32 5.10 -2.81
CA HIS A 209 25.23 4.82 -3.92
C HIS A 209 24.68 3.75 -4.85
N THR A 210 24.23 2.62 -4.29
CA THR A 210 23.62 1.51 -5.04
C THR A 210 22.34 1.97 -5.76
N SER A 211 21.51 2.77 -5.07
CA SER A 211 20.28 3.29 -5.66
C SER A 211 20.52 4.26 -6.80
N LEU A 212 21.54 5.13 -6.71
CA LEU A 212 21.93 6.03 -7.80
C LEU A 212 22.47 5.27 -9.01
N GLN A 213 23.22 4.19 -8.82
CA GLN A 213 23.68 3.33 -9.93
C GLN A 213 22.48 2.68 -10.65
N TYR A 214 21.52 2.13 -9.90
CA TYR A 214 20.31 1.55 -10.47
C TYR A 214 19.49 2.60 -11.25
N ASN A 215 19.36 3.81 -10.71
CA ASN A 215 18.68 4.94 -11.38
C ASN A 215 19.37 5.32 -12.70
N ALA A 216 20.71 5.38 -12.72
CA ALA A 216 21.46 5.68 -13.93
C ALA A 216 21.23 4.62 -15.02
N LEU A 217 21.26 3.34 -14.67
CA LEU A 217 20.96 2.23 -15.59
C LEU A 217 19.54 2.31 -16.15
N TRP A 218 18.56 2.57 -15.28
CA TRP A 218 17.16 2.75 -15.69
C TRP A 218 17.03 3.89 -16.70
N ASN A 219 17.53 5.08 -16.36
CA ASN A 219 17.43 6.26 -17.22
C ASN A 219 18.18 6.07 -18.55
N THR A 220 19.33 5.41 -18.54
CA THR A 220 20.06 5.10 -19.77
C THR A 220 19.20 4.30 -20.75
N SER A 221 18.36 3.39 -20.25
CA SER A 221 17.47 2.58 -21.08
C SER A 221 16.27 3.36 -21.65
N PHE A 222 15.82 4.42 -20.98
CA PHE A 222 14.55 5.09 -21.30
C PHE A 222 14.68 6.53 -21.82
N LEU A 223 15.79 7.24 -21.58
CA LEU A 223 15.95 8.66 -21.93
C LEU A 223 15.84 8.98 -23.43
N LEU A 224 16.15 8.02 -24.29
CA LEU A 224 16.16 8.21 -25.74
C LEU A 224 14.89 7.69 -26.44
N ASN A 225 13.83 7.34 -25.69
CA ASN A 225 12.61 6.88 -26.32
C ASN A 225 11.83 8.06 -26.95
N LYS A 226 10.97 7.72 -27.95
CA LYS A 226 10.18 8.71 -28.71
C LYS A 226 9.24 9.53 -27.84
N GLU A 227 8.71 8.96 -26.77
CA GLU A 227 7.80 9.64 -25.84
C GLU A 227 8.50 10.78 -25.09
N VAL A 228 9.70 10.55 -24.56
CA VAL A 228 10.50 11.58 -23.89
C VAL A 228 10.86 12.71 -24.85
N LEU A 229 11.23 12.36 -26.10
CA LEU A 229 11.58 13.35 -27.10
C LEU A 229 10.38 14.19 -27.51
N SER A 230 9.20 13.63 -27.67
CA SER A 230 7.95 14.36 -28.01
C SER A 230 7.48 15.28 -26.87
N GLN A 231 7.55 14.84 -25.61
CA GLN A 231 7.20 15.67 -24.46
C GLN A 231 8.15 16.87 -24.30
N ARG A 232 9.45 16.70 -24.56
CA ARG A 232 10.40 17.82 -24.57
C ARG A 232 10.08 18.88 -25.63
N ALA A 233 9.60 18.45 -26.80
CA ALA A 233 9.17 19.38 -27.85
C ALA A 233 7.93 20.19 -27.41
N THR A 234 6.94 19.54 -26.79
CA THR A 234 5.72 20.20 -26.29
C THR A 234 5.99 21.14 -25.10
N SER A 235 6.86 20.75 -24.17
CA SER A 235 7.25 21.60 -23.03
C SER A 235 8.03 22.85 -23.47
N ARG A 236 8.88 22.72 -24.49
CA ARG A 236 9.59 23.88 -25.07
C ARG A 236 8.64 24.84 -25.80
N ALA A 237 7.58 24.34 -26.43
CA ALA A 237 6.56 25.18 -27.04
C ALA A 237 5.74 25.96 -25.98
N ARG A 238 5.40 25.33 -24.86
CA ARG A 238 4.68 25.98 -23.73
C ARG A 238 5.54 27.01 -22.98
N ALA A 239 6.86 26.83 -22.89
CA ALA A 239 7.76 27.75 -22.20
C ALA A 239 8.13 28.99 -23.06
N LYS A 240 7.68 29.06 -24.32
CA LYS A 240 7.89 30.20 -25.23
C LYS A 240 6.63 31.07 -25.43
N LEU A 241 5.52 30.71 -24.78
CA LEU A 241 4.27 31.46 -24.68
C LEU A 241 4.15 32.12 -23.30
#